data_bf2e5f6dd1499e57ba73707bedd89014
#
_entry.id   bf2e5f6dd1499e57ba73707bedd89014
#
_cell.length_a   1.000
_cell.length_b   1.000
_cell.length_c   1.000
_cell.angle_alpha   90.00
_cell.angle_beta   90.00
_cell.angle_gamma   90.00
#
_symmetry.space_group_name_H-M   'P 1'
#
loop_
_entity.id
_entity.type
_entity.pdbx_description
1 polymer ?
#
loop_
_entity_poly.entity_id
_entity_poly.type
_entity_poly.pdbx_seq_one_letter_code
_entity_poly.pdbx_strand_id
1 'polypeptide(L)'
;MQRLLPADAAGPTELDDAGLAAHYAYPDHLTAPYVRVNFVSSTDGAASVDGRSGGLGSDADRRVFGLLRELAEVILVGAGTVRTEDYRGARRRTRGRHTPPPIVVVSGSADLNPKSRFFADTFVPPIVLTLRDAPSQRLEQLADVGAEVVPLDRLTPDALLAELARRDLHRVLCEGGPSLFGGLQAADAVDELCLTVAPMLAGGQAGRIARGPAGASPRPMDLVGALLANGALLLRYRRAPARDDESPPVE
;
A
#
# COMPACT_ATOMS: atom_id res chain seq x y z
N MET A 1 -16.31 14.59 -1.51
CA MET A 1 -14.89 15.01 -1.64
C MET A 1 -14.75 15.85 -2.87
N GLN A 2 -14.12 17.00 -2.74
CA GLN A 2 -13.92 17.92 -3.84
C GLN A 2 -12.73 17.51 -4.70
N ARG A 3 -12.94 17.32 -6.01
CA ARG A 3 -11.88 17.02 -6.97
C ARG A 3 -11.22 18.32 -7.42
N LEU A 4 -9.91 18.39 -7.22
CA LEU A 4 -9.08 19.52 -7.68
C LEU A 4 -8.33 19.16 -8.98
N LEU A 5 -7.99 17.85 -9.15
CA LEU A 5 -7.30 17.35 -10.33
C LEU A 5 -7.82 15.95 -10.70
N PRO A 6 -8.06 15.62 -12.00
CA PRO A 6 -8.03 16.57 -13.12
C PRO A 6 -9.02 17.69 -12.93
N ALA A 7 -8.63 18.90 -13.38
CA ALA A 7 -9.50 20.05 -13.30
C ALA A 7 -10.61 19.93 -14.36
N ASP A 8 -11.84 20.25 -13.95
CA ASP A 8 -12.95 20.41 -14.89
C ASP A 8 -13.02 21.87 -15.35
N ALA A 9 -13.50 22.11 -16.55
CA ALA A 9 -13.71 23.47 -17.08
C ALA A 9 -14.67 24.31 -16.20
N ALA A 10 -15.56 23.63 -15.47
CA ALA A 10 -16.52 24.25 -14.55
C ALA A 10 -15.97 24.47 -13.12
N GLY A 11 -14.71 24.14 -12.87
CA GLY A 11 -14.07 24.24 -11.56
C GLY A 11 -14.13 22.93 -10.74
N PRO A 12 -13.83 23.00 -9.42
CA PRO A 12 -13.79 21.83 -8.56
C PRO A 12 -15.14 21.12 -8.47
N THR A 13 -15.14 19.79 -8.64
CA THR A 13 -16.36 18.97 -8.67
C THR A 13 -16.44 18.07 -7.46
N GLU A 14 -17.61 17.97 -6.83
CA GLU A 14 -17.85 17.01 -5.77
C GLU A 14 -17.99 15.59 -6.33
N LEU A 15 -17.22 14.65 -5.79
CA LEU A 15 -17.30 13.22 -6.15
C LEU A 15 -18.20 12.46 -5.17
N ASP A 16 -19.18 11.76 -5.71
CA ASP A 16 -19.93 10.70 -5.04
C ASP A 16 -19.11 9.39 -4.95
N ASP A 17 -19.71 8.30 -4.49
CA ASP A 17 -19.02 7.02 -4.37
C ASP A 17 -18.64 6.41 -5.74
N ALA A 18 -19.46 6.60 -6.75
CA ALA A 18 -19.17 6.13 -8.11
C ALA A 18 -18.01 6.93 -8.73
N GLY A 19 -18.03 8.26 -8.57
CA GLY A 19 -16.95 9.14 -9.01
C GLY A 19 -15.62 8.85 -8.31
N LEU A 20 -15.65 8.57 -6.99
CA LEU A 20 -14.47 8.14 -6.25
C LEU A 20 -13.93 6.79 -6.75
N ALA A 21 -14.82 5.82 -7.01
CA ALA A 21 -14.41 4.53 -7.54
C ALA A 21 -13.77 4.66 -8.91
N ALA A 22 -14.31 5.49 -9.79
CA ALA A 22 -13.73 5.80 -11.09
C ALA A 22 -12.38 6.52 -10.96
N HIS A 23 -12.28 7.49 -10.02
CA HIS A 23 -11.04 8.23 -9.76
C HIS A 23 -9.89 7.29 -9.33
N TYR A 24 -10.18 6.24 -8.55
CA TYR A 24 -9.19 5.28 -8.05
C TYR A 24 -9.20 3.94 -8.81
N ALA A 25 -9.86 3.84 -9.96
CA ALA A 25 -9.83 2.62 -10.76
C ALA A 25 -8.41 2.20 -11.12
N TYR A 26 -8.15 0.89 -11.08
CA TYR A 26 -6.93 0.34 -11.66
C TYR A 26 -7.02 0.37 -13.19
N PRO A 27 -5.88 0.32 -13.89
CA PRO A 27 -5.90 0.10 -15.35
C PRO A 27 -6.64 -1.20 -15.69
N ASP A 28 -7.29 -1.21 -16.84
CA ASP A 28 -7.90 -2.41 -17.39
C ASP A 28 -6.83 -3.38 -17.92
N HIS A 29 -7.17 -4.67 -17.97
CA HIS A 29 -6.36 -5.71 -18.62
C HIS A 29 -4.90 -5.80 -18.11
N LEU A 30 -4.73 -5.83 -16.79
CA LEU A 30 -3.41 -6.04 -16.18
C LEU A 30 -2.91 -7.47 -16.48
N THR A 31 -1.72 -7.58 -17.04
CA THR A 31 -1.01 -8.85 -17.33
C THR A 31 0.11 -9.13 -16.32
N ALA A 32 0.39 -8.18 -15.44
CA ALA A 32 1.38 -8.26 -14.38
C ALA A 32 0.88 -7.49 -13.15
N PRO A 33 1.44 -7.74 -11.96
CA PRO A 33 1.09 -6.99 -10.77
C PRO A 33 1.32 -5.48 -10.93
N TYR A 34 0.26 -4.71 -10.74
CA TYR A 34 0.27 -3.26 -10.65
C TYR A 34 0.26 -2.85 -9.18
N VAL A 35 1.34 -2.27 -8.72
CA VAL A 35 1.55 -1.95 -7.31
C VAL A 35 1.12 -0.52 -7.02
N ARG A 36 0.00 -0.40 -6.34
CA ARG A 36 -0.46 0.84 -5.72
C ARG A 36 -0.04 0.85 -4.27
N VAL A 37 0.66 1.91 -3.86
CA VAL A 37 1.06 2.13 -2.46
C VAL A 37 0.13 3.16 -1.84
N ASN A 38 -0.34 2.93 -0.61
CA ASN A 38 -1.17 3.89 0.11
C ASN A 38 -0.54 4.27 1.45
N PHE A 39 -0.40 5.57 1.69
CA PHE A 39 0.12 6.15 2.93
C PHE A 39 -0.61 7.42 3.33
N VAL A 40 -0.48 7.76 4.60
CA VAL A 40 -0.81 9.07 5.15
C VAL A 40 0.44 9.70 5.76
N SER A 41 0.59 11.01 5.62
CA SER A 41 1.63 11.79 6.30
C SER A 41 1.05 13.09 6.85
N SER A 42 1.71 13.68 7.84
CA SER A 42 1.47 15.07 8.21
C SER A 42 2.01 16.03 7.14
N THR A 43 1.64 17.30 7.23
CA THR A 43 2.14 18.35 6.32
C THR A 43 3.66 18.52 6.41
N ASP A 44 4.26 18.25 7.56
CA ASP A 44 5.72 18.28 7.78
C ASP A 44 6.40 16.93 7.51
N GLY A 45 5.67 15.94 6.94
CA GLY A 45 6.23 14.71 6.41
C GLY A 45 6.35 13.55 7.39
N ALA A 46 5.78 13.64 8.60
CA ALA A 46 5.76 12.53 9.54
C ALA A 46 4.82 11.42 9.08
N ALA A 47 5.28 10.16 9.10
CA ALA A 47 4.47 8.97 8.75
C ALA A 47 3.69 8.39 9.93
N SER A 48 3.87 8.92 11.14
CA SER A 48 3.21 8.44 12.36
C SER A 48 3.16 9.52 13.44
N VAL A 49 2.20 9.39 14.33
CA VAL A 49 2.10 10.10 15.61
C VAL A 49 2.08 9.03 16.69
N ASP A 50 2.92 9.16 17.71
CA ASP A 50 3.07 8.15 18.79
C ASP A 50 3.32 6.72 18.26
N GLY A 51 4.07 6.63 17.16
CA GLY A 51 4.44 5.36 16.52
C GLY A 51 3.35 4.69 15.68
N ARG A 52 2.18 5.33 15.51
CA ARG A 52 1.05 4.81 14.72
C ARG A 52 0.58 5.79 13.65
N SER A 53 0.12 5.25 12.51
CA SER A 53 -0.43 6.05 11.43
C SER A 53 -1.84 6.58 11.72
N GLY A 54 -2.59 5.91 12.58
CA GLY A 54 -3.99 6.23 12.89
C GLY A 54 -4.25 7.64 13.42
N GLY A 55 -3.24 8.27 14.05
CA GLY A 55 -3.31 9.66 14.50
C GLY A 55 -3.32 10.72 13.38
N LEU A 56 -2.93 10.32 12.16
CA LEU A 56 -2.90 11.19 10.98
C LEU A 56 -4.17 11.05 10.12
N GLY A 57 -4.91 9.94 10.24
CA GLY A 57 -6.06 9.62 9.39
C GLY A 57 -7.30 10.44 9.73
N SER A 58 -8.00 10.91 8.70
CA SER A 58 -9.32 11.55 8.77
C SER A 58 -10.43 10.58 8.33
N ASP A 59 -11.72 11.00 8.46
CA ASP A 59 -12.83 10.21 7.89
C ASP A 59 -12.73 10.09 6.36
N ALA A 60 -12.24 11.14 5.70
CA ALA A 60 -12.00 11.11 4.27
C ALA A 60 -10.89 10.11 3.90
N ASP A 61 -9.80 10.11 4.63
CA ASP A 61 -8.71 9.13 4.47
C ASP A 61 -9.22 7.71 4.68
N ARG A 62 -9.95 7.45 5.78
CA ARG A 62 -10.56 6.14 6.05
C ARG A 62 -11.52 5.67 4.96
N ARG A 63 -12.30 6.60 4.36
CA ARG A 63 -13.21 6.29 3.25
C ARG A 63 -12.42 5.86 2.01
N VAL A 64 -11.38 6.61 1.64
CA VAL A 64 -10.50 6.27 0.50
C VAL A 64 -9.76 4.96 0.77
N PHE A 65 -9.17 4.78 1.96
CA PHE A 65 -8.52 3.53 2.36
C PHE A 65 -9.44 2.31 2.19
N GLY A 66 -10.69 2.42 2.65
CA GLY A 66 -11.68 1.36 2.45
C GLY A 66 -11.99 1.08 0.98
N LEU A 67 -12.12 2.12 0.17
CA LEU A 67 -12.33 1.99 -1.27
C LEU A 67 -11.13 1.36 -1.99
N LEU A 68 -9.91 1.74 -1.66
CA LEU A 68 -8.70 1.15 -2.26
C LEU A 68 -8.63 -0.36 -1.99
N ARG A 69 -9.01 -0.81 -0.80
CA ARG A 69 -9.13 -2.23 -0.47
C ARG A 69 -10.22 -2.94 -1.29
N GLU A 70 -11.36 -2.28 -1.54
CA GLU A 70 -12.43 -2.83 -2.37
C GLU A 70 -12.02 -3.00 -3.84
N LEU A 71 -11.14 -2.15 -4.34
CA LEU A 71 -10.64 -2.17 -5.72
C LEU A 71 -9.47 -3.15 -5.92
N ALA A 72 -8.78 -3.53 -4.85
CA ALA A 72 -7.62 -4.40 -4.88
C ALA A 72 -8.00 -5.89 -5.02
N GLU A 73 -7.09 -6.68 -5.55
CA GLU A 73 -7.16 -8.16 -5.57
C GLU A 73 -6.37 -8.77 -4.42
N VAL A 74 -5.39 -8.03 -3.91
CA VAL A 74 -4.55 -8.44 -2.79
C VAL A 74 -4.06 -7.20 -2.04
N ILE A 75 -3.95 -7.35 -0.72
CA ILE A 75 -3.32 -6.35 0.15
C ILE A 75 -1.95 -6.88 0.53
N LEU A 76 -0.90 -6.10 0.27
CA LEU A 76 0.48 -6.43 0.61
C LEU A 76 0.94 -5.56 1.78
N VAL A 77 1.44 -6.18 2.85
CA VAL A 77 1.85 -5.45 4.07
C VAL A 77 3.07 -6.10 4.72
N GLY A 78 3.93 -5.29 5.32
CA GLY A 78 5.06 -5.77 6.11
C GLY A 78 4.67 -6.20 7.52
N ALA A 79 5.31 -7.22 8.07
CA ALA A 79 5.06 -7.73 9.42
C ALA A 79 5.21 -6.66 10.51
N GLY A 80 6.09 -5.68 10.32
CA GLY A 80 6.22 -4.54 11.24
C GLY A 80 4.90 -3.77 11.40
N THR A 81 4.24 -3.46 10.30
CA THR A 81 2.94 -2.78 10.30
C THR A 81 1.86 -3.63 10.95
N VAL A 82 1.81 -4.93 10.63
CA VAL A 82 0.85 -5.86 11.26
C VAL A 82 0.96 -5.84 12.79
N ARG A 83 2.19 -5.80 13.32
CA ARG A 83 2.43 -5.75 14.77
C ARG A 83 2.09 -4.40 15.40
N THR A 84 2.44 -3.30 14.72
CA THR A 84 2.33 -1.94 15.28
C THR A 84 0.89 -1.41 15.24
N GLU A 85 0.16 -1.68 14.14
CA GLU A 85 -1.16 -1.08 13.88
C GLU A 85 -2.33 -1.93 14.40
N ASP A 86 -2.09 -2.99 15.18
CA ASP A 86 -3.13 -3.97 15.58
C ASP A 86 -3.99 -4.40 14.37
N TYR A 87 -3.29 -4.82 13.34
CA TYR A 87 -3.86 -5.05 12.02
C TYR A 87 -4.89 -6.19 12.03
N ARG A 88 -5.97 -6.03 11.26
CA ARG A 88 -7.01 -7.04 11.10
C ARG A 88 -7.06 -7.53 9.66
N GLY A 89 -7.72 -8.66 9.43
CA GLY A 89 -8.03 -9.15 8.09
C GLY A 89 -8.91 -8.18 7.29
N ALA A 90 -8.85 -8.26 5.97
CA ALA A 90 -9.74 -7.51 5.09
C ALA A 90 -11.17 -7.99 5.25
N ARG A 91 -12.08 -7.13 5.75
CA ARG A 91 -13.47 -7.48 6.06
C ARG A 91 -14.47 -6.93 5.04
N ARG A 92 -14.07 -5.98 4.21
CA ARG A 92 -14.92 -5.41 3.17
C ARG A 92 -14.83 -6.26 1.91
N ARG A 93 -15.99 -6.45 1.27
CA ARG A 93 -16.07 -7.16 -0.01
C ARG A 93 -15.55 -6.27 -1.12
N THR A 94 -14.74 -6.84 -2.01
CA THR A 94 -14.34 -6.18 -3.24
C THR A 94 -15.57 -6.02 -4.15
N ARG A 95 -15.71 -4.88 -4.80
CA ARG A 95 -16.80 -4.60 -5.75
C ARG A 95 -16.87 -5.70 -6.82
N GLY A 96 -18.06 -6.30 -6.97
CA GLY A 96 -18.28 -7.42 -7.89
C GLY A 96 -17.69 -8.76 -7.44
N ARG A 97 -17.07 -8.84 -6.25
CA ARG A 97 -16.55 -10.08 -5.66
C ARG A 97 -17.34 -10.46 -4.41
N HIS A 98 -17.45 -11.76 -4.16
CA HIS A 98 -18.13 -12.28 -2.96
C HIS A 98 -17.21 -12.33 -1.73
N THR A 99 -15.89 -12.40 -1.93
CA THR A 99 -14.88 -12.50 -0.88
C THR A 99 -13.98 -11.27 -0.84
N PRO A 100 -13.57 -10.82 0.36
CA PRO A 100 -12.58 -9.75 0.47
C PRO A 100 -11.21 -10.20 -0.09
N PRO A 101 -10.34 -9.26 -0.49
CA PRO A 101 -8.99 -9.59 -0.93
C PRO A 101 -8.19 -10.24 0.20
N PRO A 102 -7.39 -11.28 -0.07
CA PRO A 102 -6.45 -11.81 0.90
C PRO A 102 -5.43 -10.76 1.30
N ILE A 103 -4.92 -10.87 2.53
CA ILE A 103 -3.80 -10.06 2.99
C ILE A 103 -2.54 -10.91 2.95
N VAL A 104 -1.56 -10.43 2.20
CA VAL A 104 -0.21 -11.00 2.11
C VAL A 104 0.71 -10.24 3.05
N VAL A 105 1.26 -10.93 4.04
CA VAL A 105 2.26 -10.38 4.96
C VAL A 105 3.65 -10.82 4.57
N VAL A 106 4.55 -9.85 4.47
CA VAL A 106 5.99 -10.11 4.25
C VAL A 106 6.73 -10.11 5.59
N SER A 107 7.30 -11.26 5.94
CA SER A 107 8.01 -11.45 7.22
C SER A 107 9.20 -12.40 7.06
N GLY A 108 10.44 -11.88 7.06
CA GLY A 108 11.63 -12.73 6.88
C GLY A 108 11.76 -13.87 7.90
N SER A 109 11.39 -13.64 9.14
CA SER A 109 11.52 -14.60 10.24
C SER A 109 10.19 -15.22 10.70
N ALA A 110 9.10 -14.97 9.98
CA ALA A 110 7.75 -15.38 10.39
C ALA A 110 7.36 -14.92 11.83
N ASP A 111 7.97 -13.80 12.29
CA ASP A 111 7.74 -13.25 13.63
C ASP A 111 6.40 -12.51 13.68
N LEU A 112 5.32 -13.28 13.82
CA LEU A 112 3.94 -12.83 13.92
C LEU A 112 3.28 -13.54 15.10
N ASN A 113 2.42 -12.84 15.83
CA ASN A 113 1.66 -13.44 16.92
C ASN A 113 0.44 -14.21 16.36
N PRO A 114 0.41 -15.56 16.43
CA PRO A 114 -0.71 -16.34 15.89
C PRO A 114 -2.05 -16.06 16.61
N LYS A 115 -2.00 -15.50 17.82
CA LYS A 115 -3.21 -15.13 18.59
C LYS A 115 -3.70 -13.70 18.28
N SER A 116 -3.01 -12.97 17.38
CA SER A 116 -3.41 -11.61 17.03
C SER A 116 -4.72 -11.57 16.24
N ARG A 117 -5.36 -10.41 16.25
CA ARG A 117 -6.59 -10.17 15.48
C ARG A 117 -6.40 -10.35 13.98
N PHE A 118 -5.18 -10.28 13.52
CA PHE A 118 -4.82 -10.52 12.13
C PHE A 118 -5.21 -11.92 11.65
N PHE A 119 -4.99 -12.93 12.49
CA PHE A 119 -5.36 -14.31 12.19
C PHE A 119 -6.77 -14.67 12.68
N ALA A 120 -7.18 -14.13 13.83
CA ALA A 120 -8.47 -14.47 14.45
C ALA A 120 -9.67 -13.75 13.78
N ASP A 121 -9.46 -12.58 13.16
CA ASP A 121 -10.52 -11.73 12.62
C ASP A 121 -10.35 -11.52 11.10
N THR A 122 -10.43 -12.63 10.36
CA THR A 122 -10.26 -12.63 8.90
C THR A 122 -11.28 -13.51 8.21
N PHE A 123 -11.80 -13.08 7.05
CA PHE A 123 -12.70 -13.86 6.19
C PHE A 123 -11.96 -14.79 5.23
N VAL A 124 -10.72 -14.45 4.91
CA VAL A 124 -9.87 -15.20 3.99
C VAL A 124 -8.57 -15.51 4.72
N PRO A 125 -8.05 -16.73 4.66
CA PRO A 125 -6.77 -17.05 5.24
C PRO A 125 -5.69 -16.06 4.82
N PRO A 126 -4.92 -15.49 5.76
CA PRO A 126 -3.79 -14.65 5.41
C PRO A 126 -2.69 -15.46 4.74
N ILE A 127 -1.98 -14.86 3.80
CA ILE A 127 -0.81 -15.45 3.17
C ILE A 127 0.44 -14.84 3.82
N VAL A 128 1.37 -15.68 4.28
CA VAL A 128 2.62 -15.24 4.91
C VAL A 128 3.78 -15.61 3.99
N LEU A 129 4.33 -14.60 3.27
CA LEU A 129 5.55 -14.77 2.50
C LEU A 129 6.74 -14.61 3.45
N THR A 130 7.54 -15.66 3.57
CA THR A 130 8.65 -15.73 4.52
C THR A 130 9.90 -16.34 3.89
N LEU A 131 11.04 -16.22 4.55
CA LEU A 131 12.24 -16.89 4.10
C LEU A 131 12.16 -18.41 4.42
N ARG A 132 12.75 -19.20 3.56
CA ARG A 132 12.80 -20.67 3.70
C ARG A 132 13.51 -21.12 4.99
N ASP A 133 14.47 -20.32 5.47
CA ASP A 133 15.23 -20.56 6.69
C ASP A 133 14.58 -19.96 7.95
N ALA A 134 13.35 -19.46 7.85
CA ALA A 134 12.60 -19.02 9.02
C ALA A 134 12.38 -20.17 10.01
N PRO A 135 12.34 -19.93 11.34
CA PRO A 135 12.20 -20.96 12.34
C PRO A 135 10.97 -21.85 12.11
N SER A 136 11.17 -23.18 11.96
CA SER A 136 10.09 -24.14 11.63
C SER A 136 8.93 -24.08 12.61
N GLN A 137 9.20 -23.93 13.90
CA GLN A 137 8.18 -23.79 14.94
C GLN A 137 7.23 -22.60 14.68
N ARG A 138 7.76 -21.47 14.16
CA ARG A 138 6.93 -20.31 13.82
C ARG A 138 6.07 -20.60 12.59
N LEU A 139 6.62 -21.29 11.59
CA LEU A 139 5.88 -21.65 10.39
C LEU A 139 4.71 -22.58 10.74
N GLU A 140 4.94 -23.59 11.56
CA GLU A 140 3.92 -24.51 12.06
C GLU A 140 2.83 -23.76 12.84
N GLN A 141 3.21 -22.89 13.79
CA GLN A 141 2.24 -22.09 14.57
C GLN A 141 1.35 -21.21 13.71
N LEU A 142 1.87 -20.66 12.62
CA LEU A 142 1.08 -19.83 11.70
C LEU A 142 0.16 -20.70 10.82
N ALA A 143 0.64 -21.86 10.38
CA ALA A 143 -0.18 -22.83 9.65
C ALA A 143 -1.32 -23.38 10.52
N ASP A 144 -1.09 -23.65 11.80
CA ASP A 144 -2.08 -24.15 12.76
C ASP A 144 -3.26 -23.17 12.97
N VAL A 145 -3.03 -21.86 12.83
CA VAL A 145 -4.10 -20.85 12.89
C VAL A 145 -4.71 -20.55 11.51
N GLY A 146 -4.42 -21.38 10.51
CA GLY A 146 -5.04 -21.31 9.20
C GLY A 146 -4.38 -20.34 8.21
N ALA A 147 -3.18 -19.83 8.50
CA ALA A 147 -2.45 -19.03 7.54
C ALA A 147 -1.83 -19.92 6.44
N GLU A 148 -1.85 -19.43 5.20
CA GLU A 148 -1.07 -20.03 4.12
C GLU A 148 0.37 -19.53 4.22
N VAL A 149 1.29 -20.39 4.65
CA VAL A 149 2.71 -20.05 4.80
C VAL A 149 3.45 -20.44 3.53
N VAL A 150 4.10 -19.45 2.90
CA VAL A 150 4.82 -19.60 1.63
C VAL A 150 6.30 -19.26 1.82
N PRO A 151 7.16 -20.27 1.95
CA PRO A 151 8.60 -20.04 2.06
C PRO A 151 9.21 -19.69 0.70
N LEU A 152 9.94 -18.57 0.64
CA LEU A 152 10.68 -18.10 -0.52
C LEU A 152 12.19 -18.13 -0.24
N ASP A 153 13.00 -18.23 -1.27
CA ASP A 153 14.46 -18.19 -1.12
C ASP A 153 14.94 -16.76 -0.78
N ARG A 154 14.17 -15.75 -1.20
CA ARG A 154 14.42 -14.32 -0.92
C ARG A 154 13.12 -13.54 -0.91
N LEU A 155 13.09 -12.45 -0.16
CA LEU A 155 11.94 -11.53 -0.09
C LEU A 155 12.25 -10.23 -0.86
N THR A 156 12.82 -10.37 -2.06
CA THR A 156 13.00 -9.23 -2.96
C THR A 156 11.67 -8.85 -3.60
N PRO A 157 11.46 -7.58 -3.99
CA PRO A 157 10.24 -7.15 -4.68
C PRO A 157 9.87 -8.06 -5.85
N ASP A 158 10.85 -8.42 -6.70
CA ASP A 158 10.60 -9.31 -7.84
C ASP A 158 10.06 -10.70 -7.42
N ALA A 159 10.63 -11.28 -6.36
CA ALA A 159 10.16 -12.58 -5.85
C ALA A 159 8.75 -12.48 -5.25
N LEU A 160 8.44 -11.38 -4.54
CA LEU A 160 7.12 -11.12 -3.99
C LEU A 160 6.09 -10.95 -5.11
N LEU A 161 6.39 -10.14 -6.11
CA LEU A 161 5.48 -9.86 -7.23
C LEU A 161 5.31 -11.08 -8.15
N ALA A 162 6.36 -11.88 -8.36
CA ALA A 162 6.26 -13.14 -9.08
C ALA A 162 5.31 -14.13 -8.40
N GLU A 163 5.35 -14.21 -7.06
CA GLU A 163 4.43 -15.06 -6.30
C GLU A 163 2.97 -14.56 -6.40
N LEU A 164 2.76 -13.23 -6.40
CA LEU A 164 1.43 -12.66 -6.62
C LEU A 164 0.92 -12.92 -8.04
N ALA A 165 1.79 -12.75 -9.06
CA ALA A 165 1.45 -13.03 -10.46
C ALA A 165 1.07 -14.51 -10.68
N ARG A 166 1.79 -15.45 -10.05
CA ARG A 166 1.49 -16.89 -10.09
C ARG A 166 0.08 -17.22 -9.56
N ARG A 167 -0.51 -16.31 -8.77
CA ARG A 167 -1.85 -16.41 -8.18
C ARG A 167 -2.90 -15.60 -8.93
N ASP A 168 -2.56 -15.01 -10.09
CA ASP A 168 -3.42 -14.06 -10.83
C ASP A 168 -3.87 -12.85 -9.97
N LEU A 169 -3.02 -12.41 -9.04
CA LEU A 169 -3.27 -11.26 -8.17
C LEU A 169 -2.53 -10.03 -8.71
N HIS A 170 -3.17 -9.33 -9.63
CA HIS A 170 -2.54 -8.25 -10.37
C HIS A 170 -2.84 -6.85 -9.79
N ARG A 171 -3.97 -6.66 -9.08
CA ARG A 171 -4.31 -5.38 -8.44
C ARG A 171 -3.79 -5.37 -7.00
N VAL A 172 -2.53 -4.96 -6.84
CA VAL A 172 -1.84 -5.00 -5.55
C VAL A 172 -2.01 -3.66 -4.83
N LEU A 173 -2.55 -3.68 -3.61
CA LEU A 173 -2.54 -2.55 -2.69
C LEU A 173 -1.48 -2.77 -1.61
N CYS A 174 -0.39 -2.03 -1.67
CA CYS A 174 0.63 -2.04 -0.62
C CYS A 174 0.29 -1.01 0.46
N GLU A 175 0.05 -1.49 1.68
CA GLU A 175 -0.24 -0.65 2.86
C GLU A 175 0.99 -0.46 3.76
N GLY A 176 2.16 -0.61 3.19
CA GLY A 176 3.43 -0.42 3.88
C GLY A 176 3.90 -1.70 4.61
N GLY A 177 4.80 -1.70 5.67
CA GLY A 177 5.42 -0.47 6.23
C GLY A 177 6.49 0.20 5.37
N PRO A 178 7.10 1.21 5.96
CA PRO A 178 8.08 2.03 5.28
C PRO A 178 9.24 1.26 4.64
N SER A 179 9.69 0.16 5.24
CA SER A 179 10.78 -0.66 4.68
C SER A 179 10.33 -1.46 3.46
N LEU A 180 9.10 -2.00 3.46
CA LEU A 180 8.54 -2.69 2.29
C LEU A 180 8.34 -1.70 1.14
N PHE A 181 7.78 -0.52 1.42
CA PHE A 181 7.63 0.52 0.41
C PHE A 181 8.99 0.97 -0.14
N GLY A 182 9.99 1.22 0.72
CA GLY A 182 11.32 1.59 0.29
C GLY A 182 12.01 0.52 -0.57
N GLY A 183 11.78 -0.77 -0.27
CA GLY A 183 12.25 -1.89 -1.10
C GLY A 183 11.59 -1.90 -2.48
N LEU A 184 10.26 -1.77 -2.54
CA LEU A 184 9.51 -1.67 -3.79
C LEU A 184 9.96 -0.46 -4.63
N GLN A 185 10.17 0.70 -4.00
CA GLN A 185 10.66 1.91 -4.67
C GLN A 185 12.07 1.73 -5.22
N ALA A 186 12.97 1.10 -4.45
CA ALA A 186 14.35 0.86 -4.90
C ALA A 186 14.42 -0.12 -6.09
N ALA A 187 13.47 -1.06 -6.18
CA ALA A 187 13.36 -2.01 -7.29
C ALA A 187 12.52 -1.46 -8.46
N ASP A 188 12.14 -0.19 -8.44
CA ASP A 188 11.26 0.42 -9.45
C ASP A 188 9.93 -0.32 -9.64
N ALA A 189 9.40 -0.88 -8.56
CA ALA A 189 8.21 -1.71 -8.56
C ALA A 189 6.95 -0.98 -8.04
N VAL A 190 6.96 0.34 -8.03
CA VAL A 190 5.81 1.16 -7.62
C VAL A 190 5.20 1.83 -8.84
N ASP A 191 3.96 1.48 -9.17
CA ASP A 191 3.22 2.07 -10.29
C ASP A 191 2.42 3.29 -9.90
N GLU A 192 1.91 3.29 -8.66
CA GLU A 192 1.06 4.37 -8.17
C GLU A 192 1.25 4.58 -6.66
N LEU A 193 1.28 5.85 -6.26
CA LEU A 193 1.25 6.27 -4.85
C LEU A 193 -0.02 7.07 -4.59
N CYS A 194 -0.84 6.59 -3.66
CA CYS A 194 -1.92 7.34 -3.04
C CYS A 194 -1.41 7.88 -1.70
N LEU A 195 -1.34 9.20 -1.57
CA LEU A 195 -0.81 9.87 -0.38
C LEU A 195 -1.83 10.84 0.17
N THR A 196 -2.29 10.60 1.40
CA THR A 196 -3.04 11.59 2.16
C THR A 196 -2.07 12.50 2.92
N VAL A 197 -2.15 13.81 2.68
CA VAL A 197 -1.45 14.82 3.47
C VAL A 197 -2.43 15.40 4.49
N ALA A 198 -2.25 15.00 5.75
CA ALA A 198 -3.08 15.47 6.86
C ALA A 198 -2.74 16.92 7.21
N PRO A 199 -3.75 17.79 7.47
CA PRO A 199 -3.54 19.21 7.72
C PRO A 199 -3.04 19.46 9.15
N MET A 200 -1.90 18.87 9.50
CA MET A 200 -1.29 19.03 10.83
C MET A 200 0.24 19.00 10.75
N LEU A 201 0.86 19.61 11.74
CA LEU A 201 2.29 19.50 12.02
C LEU A 201 2.47 18.49 13.16
N ALA A 202 3.20 17.43 12.93
CA ALA A 202 3.48 16.39 13.93
C ALA A 202 4.77 16.68 14.70
N GLY A 203 5.77 17.25 14.04
CA GLY A 203 7.09 17.47 14.61
C GLY A 203 7.84 16.18 14.99
N GLY A 204 8.80 16.30 15.89
CA GLY A 204 9.50 15.15 16.48
C GLY A 204 10.40 14.39 15.52
N GLN A 205 10.61 13.10 15.81
CA GLN A 205 11.52 12.18 15.09
C GLN A 205 10.77 11.11 14.28
N ALA A 206 9.53 11.37 13.88
CA ALA A 206 8.76 10.41 13.10
C ALA A 206 9.47 10.05 11.79
N GLY A 207 9.40 8.79 11.41
CA GLY A 207 10.01 8.31 10.17
C GLY A 207 9.28 8.80 8.93
N ARG A 208 9.93 8.61 7.76
CA ARG A 208 9.33 8.83 6.43
C ARG A 208 8.43 7.67 6.04
N ILE A 209 7.51 7.91 5.10
CA ILE A 209 6.65 6.87 4.50
C ILE A 209 7.46 5.77 3.78
N ALA A 210 8.65 6.08 3.29
CA ALA A 210 9.56 5.13 2.66
C ALA A 210 10.92 5.12 3.36
N ARG A 211 11.42 3.92 3.67
CA ARG A 211 12.79 3.65 4.13
C ARG A 211 13.38 2.58 3.23
N GLY A 212 14.39 2.93 2.46
CA GLY A 212 15.06 2.02 1.53
C GLY A 212 16.57 2.01 1.73
N PRO A 213 17.29 1.21 0.92
CA PRO A 213 18.75 1.23 0.90
C PRO A 213 19.26 2.61 0.51
N ALA A 214 20.45 2.96 1.03
CA ALA A 214 21.14 4.18 0.63
C ALA A 214 21.47 4.15 -0.87
N GLY A 215 21.39 5.30 -1.53
CA GLY A 215 21.76 5.41 -2.95
C GLY A 215 20.69 4.99 -3.96
N ALA A 216 19.48 4.68 -3.51
CA ALA A 216 18.36 4.48 -4.44
C ALA A 216 18.10 5.79 -5.22
N SER A 217 18.09 5.69 -6.56
CA SER A 217 17.82 6.85 -7.41
C SER A 217 16.40 7.37 -7.21
N PRO A 218 16.21 8.71 -7.18
CA PRO A 218 14.88 9.28 -7.21
C PRO A 218 14.11 8.83 -8.45
N ARG A 219 12.81 8.59 -8.29
CA ARG A 219 11.92 8.22 -9.39
C ARG A 219 10.90 9.34 -9.60
N PRO A 220 10.79 9.88 -10.82
CA PRO A 220 9.76 10.86 -11.11
C PRO A 220 8.37 10.23 -11.08
N MET A 221 7.41 11.01 -10.58
CA MET A 221 6.00 10.62 -10.51
C MET A 221 5.15 11.78 -11.04
N ASP A 222 4.12 11.47 -11.80
CA ASP A 222 3.15 12.44 -12.30
C ASP A 222 1.96 12.53 -11.35
N LEU A 223 1.60 13.74 -10.94
CA LEU A 223 0.38 13.97 -10.18
C LEU A 223 -0.83 13.82 -11.11
N VAL A 224 -1.58 12.71 -10.98
CA VAL A 224 -2.72 12.38 -11.83
C VAL A 224 -4.07 12.58 -11.13
N GLY A 225 -4.07 12.86 -9.84
CA GLY A 225 -5.29 13.14 -9.09
C GLY A 225 -5.02 13.89 -7.79
N ALA A 226 -5.90 14.81 -7.46
CA ALA A 226 -5.89 15.53 -6.18
C ALA A 226 -7.33 15.77 -5.72
N LEU A 227 -7.62 15.35 -4.50
CA LEU A 227 -8.89 15.61 -3.83
C LEU A 227 -8.65 16.43 -2.58
N LEU A 228 -9.63 17.28 -2.24
CA LEU A 228 -9.66 18.04 -0.99
C LEU A 228 -10.83 17.55 -0.14
N ALA A 229 -10.57 17.22 1.11
CA ALA A 229 -11.60 16.87 2.07
C ALA A 229 -11.15 17.19 3.50
N ASN A 230 -11.94 17.99 4.23
CA ASN A 230 -11.67 18.38 5.62
C ASN A 230 -10.25 18.96 5.83
N GLY A 231 -9.78 19.76 4.88
CA GLY A 231 -8.43 20.36 4.91
C GLY A 231 -7.29 19.41 4.50
N ALA A 232 -7.54 18.11 4.38
CA ALA A 232 -6.55 17.14 3.90
C ALA A 232 -6.51 17.12 2.37
N LEU A 233 -5.31 16.94 1.82
CA LEU A 233 -5.11 16.62 0.40
C LEU A 233 -4.94 15.14 0.23
N LEU A 234 -5.73 14.52 -0.66
CA LEU A 234 -5.58 13.14 -1.05
C LEU A 234 -5.01 13.12 -2.48
N LEU A 235 -3.73 12.83 -2.57
CA LEU A 235 -2.95 12.92 -3.79
C LEU A 235 -2.78 11.55 -4.41
N ARG A 236 -2.85 11.49 -5.73
CA ARG A 236 -2.63 10.28 -6.51
C ARG A 236 -1.52 10.56 -7.52
N TYR A 237 -0.39 9.90 -7.32
CA TYR A 237 0.74 9.97 -8.22
C TYR A 237 0.86 8.67 -9.00
N ARG A 238 1.24 8.75 -10.25
CA ARG A 238 1.54 7.59 -11.09
C ARG A 238 2.99 7.67 -11.55
N ARG A 239 3.62 6.51 -11.75
CA ARG A 239 4.96 6.45 -12.32
C ARG A 239 4.99 7.22 -13.62
N ALA A 240 5.91 8.18 -13.73
CA ALA A 240 6.16 8.86 -14.98
C ALA A 240 6.75 7.87 -16.00
N PRO A 241 6.41 7.96 -17.30
CA PRO A 241 7.11 7.21 -18.33
C PRO A 241 8.61 7.52 -18.27
N ALA A 242 9.42 6.55 -18.65
CA ALA A 242 10.85 6.80 -18.82
C ALA A 242 11.01 8.01 -19.75
N ARG A 243 11.69 9.04 -19.27
CA ARG A 243 12.09 10.12 -20.16
C ARG A 243 13.19 9.56 -21.06
N ASP A 244 12.94 9.52 -22.36
CA ASP A 244 14.01 9.33 -23.31
C ASP A 244 15.01 10.44 -23.04
N ASP A 245 16.22 10.04 -22.65
CA ASP A 245 17.31 10.92 -22.24
C ASP A 245 17.82 11.62 -23.50
N GLU A 246 17.13 12.67 -23.92
CA GLU A 246 17.58 13.55 -25.00
C GLU A 246 18.13 14.85 -24.41
N SER A 247 19.42 14.92 -24.51
CA SER A 247 20.33 16.06 -24.44
C SER A 247 21.09 16.22 -23.13
N PRO A 248 22.44 16.23 -23.24
CA PRO A 248 23.29 16.67 -22.14
C PRO A 248 23.04 18.16 -21.85
N PRO A 249 23.25 18.62 -20.61
CA PRO A 249 23.12 20.03 -20.28
C PRO A 249 24.09 20.82 -21.19
N VAL A 250 23.53 21.80 -21.86
CA VAL A 250 24.33 22.81 -22.54
C VAL A 250 25.10 23.57 -21.45
N GLU A 251 26.42 23.58 -21.53
CA GLU A 251 27.33 24.34 -20.67
C GLU A 251 27.02 25.84 -20.67
#